data_9fa3d848abdd4f64624d196182a619d1
#
_entry.id   9fa3d848abdd4f64624d196182a619d1
#
_cell.length_a   1.000
_cell.length_b   1.000
_cell.length_c   1.000
_cell.angle_alpha   90.00
_cell.angle_beta   90.00
_cell.angle_gamma   90.00
#
_symmetry.space_group_name_H-M   'P 1'
#
loop_
_entity.id
_entity.type
_entity.pdbx_description
1 polymer ?
#
loop_
_entity_poly.entity_id
_entity_poly.type
_entity_poly.pdbx_seq_one_letter_code
_entity_poly.pdbx_strand_id
1 'polypeptide(L)'
;MSIFSLGGMKFEYDEDKNQVNIKKHGISFRNAAKVFFDYDRIELFDEENSIDEDRYDTIGDISLGLASAGRGNVIGNVMGKTGRQSDILFVVYTERVEMSEDGRPMDVTRLISARMATGFERGLYYGKYE
;
A
#
# COMPACT_ATOMS: atom_id res chain seq x y z
N MET A 1 2.95 14.97 -10.82
CA MET A 1 2.81 13.91 -9.80
C MET A 1 2.87 14.49 -8.42
N SER A 2 2.01 14.02 -7.56
CA SER A 2 2.08 14.38 -6.15
C SER A 2 3.07 13.44 -5.46
N ILE A 3 3.84 13.98 -4.54
CA ILE A 3 4.90 13.23 -3.87
C ILE A 3 4.73 13.39 -2.37
N PHE A 4 4.96 12.31 -1.63
CA PHE A 4 4.97 12.40 -0.18
C PHE A 4 5.89 11.33 0.40
N SER A 5 6.27 11.52 1.64
CA SER A 5 7.09 10.55 2.35
C SER A 5 6.31 10.03 3.55
N LEU A 6 6.49 8.76 3.85
CA LEU A 6 5.84 8.15 4.97
C LEU A 6 6.76 7.04 5.47
N GLY A 7 7.09 7.05 6.74
CA GLY A 7 7.91 6.00 7.33
C GLY A 7 9.26 5.79 6.64
N GLY A 8 9.85 6.81 6.11
CA GLY A 8 11.12 6.70 5.43
C GLY A 8 11.04 6.31 3.96
N MET A 9 9.85 6.03 3.46
CA MET A 9 9.67 5.69 2.06
C MET A 9 9.14 6.88 1.29
N LYS A 10 9.55 7.00 0.04
CA LYS A 10 9.08 8.06 -0.84
C LYS A 10 8.05 7.50 -1.80
N PHE A 11 6.91 8.15 -1.88
CA PHE A 11 5.81 7.74 -2.74
C PHE A 11 5.44 8.83 -3.72
N GLU A 12 4.89 8.43 -4.85
CA GLU A 12 4.31 9.38 -5.79
C GLU A 12 3.02 8.83 -6.35
N TYR A 13 2.16 9.69 -6.84
CA TYR A 13 0.90 9.29 -7.44
C TYR A 13 0.33 10.42 -8.28
N ASP A 14 -0.57 10.06 -9.18
CA ASP A 14 -1.28 11.02 -10.01
C ASP A 14 -2.50 11.51 -9.24
N GLU A 15 -2.60 12.81 -9.02
CA GLU A 15 -3.69 13.35 -8.21
C GLU A 15 -5.07 13.10 -8.83
N ASP A 16 -5.17 13.11 -10.14
CA ASP A 16 -6.45 12.86 -10.80
C ASP A 16 -6.89 11.42 -10.55
N LYS A 17 -5.95 10.48 -10.60
CA LYS A 17 -6.25 9.09 -10.29
C LYS A 17 -6.61 8.93 -8.82
N ASN A 18 -5.96 9.69 -7.96
CA ASN A 18 -6.28 9.66 -6.54
C ASN A 18 -7.72 10.08 -6.30
N GLN A 19 -8.17 11.15 -6.95
CA GLN A 19 -9.54 11.60 -6.79
C GLN A 19 -10.55 10.57 -7.31
N VAL A 20 -10.24 9.95 -8.44
CA VAL A 20 -11.09 8.88 -8.96
C VAL A 20 -11.13 7.72 -7.99
N ASN A 21 -9.99 7.37 -7.42
CA ASN A 21 -9.90 6.26 -6.50
C ASN A 21 -10.70 6.52 -5.21
N ILE A 22 -10.63 7.74 -4.71
CA ILE A 22 -11.40 8.13 -3.53
C ILE A 22 -12.89 8.02 -3.84
N LYS A 23 -13.30 8.54 -4.98
CA LYS A 23 -14.70 8.53 -5.35
C LYS A 23 -15.23 7.12 -5.55
N LYS A 24 -14.43 6.27 -6.14
CA LYS A 24 -14.83 4.92 -6.48
C LYS A 24 -14.74 3.95 -5.31
N HIS A 25 -13.71 4.09 -4.50
CA HIS A 25 -13.42 3.12 -3.44
C HIS A 25 -13.34 3.72 -2.04
N GLY A 26 -13.39 5.03 -1.93
CA GLY A 26 -13.31 5.69 -0.62
C GLY A 26 -11.91 5.66 -0.01
N ILE A 27 -10.88 5.40 -0.81
CA ILE A 27 -9.53 5.21 -0.32
C ILE A 27 -8.60 6.19 -1.02
N SER A 28 -7.87 6.99 -0.23
CA SER A 28 -6.85 7.88 -0.80
C SER A 28 -5.55 7.09 -0.96
N PHE A 29 -4.71 7.51 -1.90
CA PHE A 29 -3.42 6.86 -2.07
C PHE A 29 -2.51 7.07 -0.87
N ARG A 30 -2.63 8.21 -0.18
CA ARG A 30 -1.84 8.42 1.03
C ARG A 30 -2.21 7.43 2.12
N ASN A 31 -3.48 7.13 2.23
CA ASN A 31 -3.91 6.14 3.21
C ASN A 31 -3.52 4.74 2.78
N ALA A 32 -3.62 4.45 1.48
CA ALA A 32 -3.26 3.15 0.95
C ALA A 32 -1.78 2.83 1.14
N ALA A 33 -0.91 3.84 1.15
CA ALA A 33 0.52 3.63 1.34
C ALA A 33 0.84 2.94 2.66
N LYS A 34 -0.07 2.98 3.59
CA LYS A 34 0.15 2.35 4.89
C LYS A 34 0.31 0.83 4.80
N VAL A 35 -0.16 0.21 3.70
CA VAL A 35 0.01 -1.24 3.55
C VAL A 35 1.49 -1.63 3.56
N PHE A 36 2.38 -0.74 3.13
CA PHE A 36 3.80 -1.06 3.06
C PHE A 36 4.45 -1.18 4.43
N PHE A 37 3.73 -0.82 5.49
CA PHE A 37 4.24 -0.91 6.85
C PHE A 37 3.64 -2.09 7.62
N ASP A 38 2.86 -2.92 6.94
CA ASP A 38 2.34 -4.15 7.51
C ASP A 38 3.37 -5.24 7.21
N TYR A 39 3.97 -5.80 8.25
CA TYR A 39 4.97 -6.84 8.08
C TYR A 39 4.42 -8.12 7.46
N ASP A 40 3.14 -8.32 7.57
CA ASP A 40 2.50 -9.52 7.06
C ASP A 40 1.93 -9.33 5.66
N ARG A 41 2.19 -8.21 5.04
CA ARG A 41 1.65 -7.95 3.70
C ARG A 41 2.19 -8.98 2.71
N ILE A 42 1.36 -9.25 1.71
CA ILE A 42 1.74 -10.16 0.64
C ILE A 42 2.05 -9.32 -0.59
N GLU A 43 3.13 -9.65 -1.28
CA GLU A 43 3.50 -8.95 -2.51
C GLU A 43 3.54 -9.92 -3.65
N LEU A 44 2.91 -9.55 -4.76
CA LEU A 44 2.80 -10.39 -5.95
C LEU A 44 3.23 -9.60 -7.17
N PHE A 45 3.88 -10.27 -8.11
CA PHE A 45 4.20 -9.64 -9.38
C PHE A 45 2.95 -9.71 -10.26
N ASP A 46 2.55 -8.58 -10.82
CA ASP A 46 1.34 -8.50 -11.64
C ASP A 46 1.72 -8.68 -13.10
N GLU A 47 1.86 -9.91 -13.52
CA GLU A 47 2.33 -10.23 -14.85
C GLU A 47 1.42 -9.70 -15.95
N GLU A 48 0.14 -9.80 -15.77
CA GLU A 48 -0.82 -9.36 -16.77
C GLU A 48 -0.74 -7.87 -17.08
N ASN A 49 -0.47 -7.07 -16.09
CA ASN A 49 -0.44 -5.62 -16.24
C ASN A 49 0.96 -5.04 -16.37
N SER A 50 1.97 -5.90 -16.44
CA SER A 50 3.35 -5.46 -16.57
C SER A 50 3.75 -5.38 -18.05
N ILE A 51 3.16 -4.46 -18.76
CA ILE A 51 3.40 -4.30 -20.19
C ILE A 51 4.55 -3.34 -20.46
N ASP A 52 4.41 -2.11 -20.06
CA ASP A 52 5.44 -1.10 -20.27
C ASP A 52 6.37 -0.95 -19.08
N GLU A 53 5.91 -1.35 -17.92
CA GLU A 53 6.69 -1.28 -16.68
C GLU A 53 6.24 -2.41 -15.79
N ASP A 54 7.10 -2.85 -14.91
CA ASP A 54 6.73 -3.92 -13.99
C ASP A 54 5.79 -3.39 -12.93
N ARG A 55 4.69 -4.08 -12.73
CA ARG A 55 3.70 -3.74 -11.73
C ARG A 55 3.61 -4.83 -10.70
N TYR A 56 3.31 -4.41 -9.49
CA TYR A 56 3.22 -5.31 -8.36
C TYR A 56 1.91 -5.05 -7.62
N ASP A 57 1.41 -6.09 -6.98
CA ASP A 57 0.22 -5.99 -6.16
C ASP A 57 0.61 -6.30 -4.73
N THR A 58 0.08 -5.56 -3.78
CA THR A 58 0.30 -5.91 -2.39
C THR A 58 -1.04 -5.95 -1.67
N ILE A 59 -1.17 -6.90 -0.75
CA ILE A 59 -2.35 -7.03 0.08
C ILE A 59 -1.89 -6.81 1.51
N GLY A 60 -2.44 -5.84 2.17
CA GLY A 60 -2.01 -5.51 3.52
C GLY A 60 -3.05 -4.77 4.32
N ASP A 61 -2.79 -4.69 5.60
CA ASP A 61 -3.68 -4.07 6.58
C ASP A 61 -3.16 -2.67 6.88
N ILE A 62 -3.96 -1.67 6.61
CA ILE A 62 -3.53 -0.29 6.80
C ILE A 62 -3.66 0.16 8.25
N SER A 63 -4.33 -0.60 9.08
CA SER A 63 -4.55 -0.20 10.46
C SER A 63 -3.38 -0.55 11.37
N LEU A 64 -2.54 -1.49 10.96
CA LEU A 64 -1.49 -2.00 11.83
C LEU A 64 -0.15 -1.33 11.70
N GLY A 65 0.29 -1.13 10.49
CA GLY A 65 1.66 -0.71 10.25
C GLY A 65 2.09 0.54 10.94
N LEU A 66 1.40 1.61 10.68
CA LEU A 66 1.78 2.87 11.25
C LEU A 66 1.51 2.99 12.73
N ALA A 67 0.50 2.30 13.19
CA ALA A 67 0.22 2.32 14.60
C ALA A 67 1.37 1.74 15.37
N SER A 68 1.92 0.66 14.88
CA SER A 68 3.07 0.05 15.51
C SER A 68 4.28 0.93 15.42
N ALA A 69 4.47 1.53 14.30
CA ALA A 69 5.64 2.34 14.11
C ALA A 69 5.56 3.64 14.86
N GLY A 70 4.38 4.14 15.03
CA GLY A 70 4.22 5.48 15.51
C GLY A 70 4.25 5.67 16.98
N ARG A 71 3.81 4.72 17.75
CA ARG A 71 3.70 4.97 19.09
C ARG A 71 3.26 3.92 19.88
N GLY A 72 3.43 4.01 20.94
CA GLY A 72 3.14 3.01 21.79
C GLY A 72 1.72 2.80 22.09
N ASN A 73 0.94 3.61 21.59
CA ASN A 73 -0.39 3.54 21.90
C ASN A 73 -1.09 2.45 21.23
N VAL A 74 -0.73 1.29 21.50
CA VAL A 74 -1.19 0.20 20.80
C VAL A 74 -2.34 -0.52 21.29
N ILE A 75 -2.85 -0.11 22.34
CA ILE A 75 -3.96 -0.78 22.91
C ILE A 75 -5.06 -1.01 21.97
N GLY A 76 -5.39 -0.02 21.25
CA GLY A 76 -6.45 -0.15 20.31
C GLY A 76 -6.09 -1.06 19.19
N ASN A 77 -4.83 -1.19 18.92
CA ASN A 77 -4.41 -1.97 17.82
C ASN A 77 -4.55 -3.43 18.03
N VAL A 78 -4.44 -3.83 19.21
CA VAL A 78 -4.59 -5.21 19.50
C VAL A 78 -5.97 -5.63 19.07
N MET A 79 -6.90 -4.79 19.32
CA MET A 79 -8.26 -5.11 18.97
C MET A 79 -8.47 -4.90 17.49
N GLY A 80 -7.87 -3.91 16.97
CA GLY A 80 -8.06 -3.60 15.58
C GLY A 80 -7.62 -4.68 14.65
N LYS A 81 -6.66 -5.44 15.08
CA LYS A 81 -6.17 -6.47 14.25
C LYS A 81 -7.21 -7.49 13.87
N THR A 82 -8.26 -7.55 14.60
CA THR A 82 -9.21 -8.56 14.34
C THR A 82 -10.13 -8.18 13.30
N GLY A 83 -9.84 -7.09 12.72
CA GLY A 83 -10.58 -7.19 11.89
C GLY A 83 -11.43 -6.52 11.12
N ARG A 84 -11.17 -5.42 10.89
CA ARG A 84 -12.00 -4.72 10.00
C ARG A 84 -11.62 -5.11 8.62
N GLN A 85 -12.52 -5.72 7.91
CA GLN A 85 -12.30 -6.13 6.53
C GLN A 85 -11.94 -4.94 5.67
N SER A 86 -12.50 -3.78 5.99
CA SER A 86 -12.23 -2.57 5.21
C SER A 86 -10.80 -2.07 5.34
N ASP A 87 -10.04 -2.62 6.28
CA ASP A 87 -8.64 -2.22 6.46
C ASP A 87 -7.67 -3.08 5.65
N ILE A 88 -8.14 -4.15 5.03
CA ILE A 88 -7.29 -4.98 4.19
C ILE A 88 -7.43 -4.49 2.75
N LEU A 89 -6.38 -3.93 2.23
CA LEU A 89 -6.41 -3.33 0.89
C LEU A 89 -5.60 -4.12 -0.11
N PHE A 90 -5.99 -3.97 -1.36
CA PHE A 90 -5.25 -4.48 -2.51
C PHE A 90 -4.73 -3.24 -3.24
N VAL A 91 -3.42 -3.10 -3.29
CA VAL A 91 -2.79 -1.89 -3.85
C VAL A 91 -1.87 -2.28 -5.01
N VAL A 92 -2.04 -1.59 -6.13
CA VAL A 92 -1.18 -1.81 -7.31
C VAL A 92 -0.16 -0.69 -7.34
N TYR A 93 1.10 -1.03 -7.54
CA TYR A 93 2.17 -0.04 -7.55
C TYR A 93 3.29 -0.47 -8.50
N THR A 94 4.16 0.47 -8.80
CA THR A 94 5.38 0.19 -9.53
C THR A 94 6.52 0.88 -8.79
N GLU A 95 7.74 0.48 -9.07
CA GLU A 95 8.90 1.05 -8.41
C GLU A 95 9.83 1.66 -9.45
N ARG A 96 10.44 2.76 -9.10
CA ARG A 96 11.44 3.37 -9.96
C ARG A 96 12.54 3.97 -9.10
N VAL A 97 13.66 4.29 -9.72
CA VAL A 97 14.79 4.88 -9.03
C VAL A 97 14.93 6.31 -9.53
N GLU A 98 15.15 7.22 -8.59
CA GLU A 98 15.36 8.61 -8.89
C GLU A 98 16.70 9.01 -8.30
N MET A 99 17.45 9.86 -8.98
CA MET A 99 18.71 10.31 -8.45
C MET A 99 18.49 11.51 -7.56
N SER A 100 19.04 11.45 -6.36
CA SER A 100 18.94 12.58 -5.43
C SER A 100 19.94 13.64 -5.83
N GLU A 101 19.89 14.79 -5.19
CA GLU A 101 20.78 15.91 -5.50
C GLU A 101 22.25 15.54 -5.30
N ASP A 102 22.55 14.68 -4.36
CA ASP A 102 23.93 14.28 -4.10
C ASP A 102 24.36 13.09 -4.95
N GLY A 103 23.57 12.73 -5.95
CA GLY A 103 23.94 11.67 -6.88
C GLY A 103 23.65 10.26 -6.40
N ARG A 104 22.94 10.09 -5.31
CA ARG A 104 22.60 8.76 -4.81
C ARG A 104 21.28 8.28 -5.36
N PRO A 105 21.16 7.00 -5.66
CA PRO A 105 19.88 6.47 -6.12
C PRO A 105 18.90 6.42 -4.96
N MET A 106 17.66 6.71 -5.24
CA MET A 106 16.59 6.72 -4.25
C MET A 106 15.38 6.01 -4.84
N ASP A 107 14.86 5.05 -4.11
CA ASP A 107 13.69 4.32 -4.56
C ASP A 107 12.43 5.15 -4.38
N VAL A 108 11.57 5.13 -5.37
CA VAL A 108 10.29 5.81 -5.32
C VAL A 108 9.21 4.80 -5.68
N THR A 109 8.20 4.70 -4.86
CA THR A 109 7.07 3.81 -5.10
C THR A 109 5.93 4.62 -5.68
N ARG A 110 5.50 4.26 -6.88
CA ARG A 110 4.38 4.94 -7.53
C ARG A 110 3.12 4.14 -7.29
N LEU A 111 2.14 4.77 -6.65
CA LEU A 111 0.87 4.12 -6.39
C LEU A 111 -0.03 4.28 -7.61
N ILE A 112 -0.63 3.20 -8.05
CA ILE A 112 -1.43 3.17 -9.27
C ILE A 112 -2.91 3.01 -8.98
N SER A 113 -3.27 2.12 -8.08
CA SER A 113 -4.66 1.95 -7.67
C SER A 113 -4.73 1.32 -6.30
N ALA A 114 -5.85 1.49 -5.64
CA ALA A 114 -6.07 0.91 -4.32
C ALA A 114 -7.55 0.64 -4.14
N ARG A 115 -7.87 -0.53 -3.63
CA ARG A 115 -9.25 -0.90 -3.33
C ARG A 115 -9.26 -1.86 -2.15
N MET A 116 -10.43 -2.11 -1.63
CA MET A 116 -10.53 -3.12 -0.59
C MET A 116 -10.27 -4.49 -1.19
N ALA A 117 -9.63 -5.34 -0.42
CA ALA A 117 -9.35 -6.70 -0.86
C ALA A 117 -10.65 -7.49 -1.00
N THR A 118 -10.67 -8.40 -1.96
CA THR A 118 -11.81 -9.33 -2.11
C THR A 118 -11.72 -10.39 -1.04
N GLY A 119 -12.76 -11.20 -0.92
CA GLY A 119 -12.73 -12.31 0.02
C GLY A 119 -11.60 -13.28 -0.24
N PHE A 120 -11.34 -13.58 -1.50
CA PHE A 120 -10.24 -14.46 -1.87
C PHE A 120 -8.90 -13.84 -1.47
N GLU A 121 -8.72 -12.56 -1.74
CA GLU A 121 -7.48 -11.86 -1.41
C GLU A 121 -7.27 -11.79 0.10
N ARG A 122 -8.32 -11.55 0.87
CA ARG A 122 -8.21 -11.57 2.32
C ARG A 122 -7.81 -12.97 2.80
N GLY A 123 -8.31 -14.00 2.14
CA GLY A 123 -7.92 -15.36 2.47
C GLY A 123 -6.44 -15.61 2.26
N LEU A 124 -5.90 -15.08 1.18
CA LEU A 124 -4.46 -15.17 0.93
C LEU A 124 -3.69 -14.45 2.03
N TYR A 125 -4.15 -13.27 2.39
CA TYR A 125 -3.49 -12.48 3.42
C TYR A 125 -3.45 -13.22 4.75
N TYR A 126 -4.52 -13.90 5.09
CA TYR A 126 -4.58 -14.63 6.36
C TYR A 126 -4.00 -16.05 6.25
N GLY A 127 -3.48 -16.40 5.08
CA GLY A 127 -2.85 -17.71 4.92
C GLY A 127 -3.79 -18.88 4.80
N LYS A 128 -5.01 -18.62 4.40
CA LYS A 128 -6.00 -19.70 4.32
C LYS A 128 -5.89 -20.59 3.11
N TYR A 129 -5.14 -20.17 2.13
CA TYR A 129 -5.04 -20.92 0.89
C TYR A 129 -3.63 -21.39 0.61
N GLU A 130 -2.87 -21.55 1.63
CA GLU A 130 -1.49 -22.02 1.50
C GLU A 130 -1.40 -23.40 0.92
#